data_a7815be64cf7caef93b87a2444f08a9d
#
_entry.id   a7815be64cf7caef93b87a2444f08a9d
#
_cell.length_a   1.000
_cell.length_b   1.000
_cell.length_c   1.000
_cell.angle_alpha   90.00
_cell.angle_beta   90.00
_cell.angle_gamma   90.00
#
_symmetry.space_group_name_H-M   'P 1'
#
loop_
_entity.id
_entity.type
_entity.pdbx_description
1 polymer ?
#
loop_
_entity_poly.entity_id
_entity_poly.type
_entity_poly.pdbx_seq_one_letter_code
_entity_poly.pdbx_strand_id
1 'polypeptide(L)'
;MIRVLVMRDGGYFGIPVRAMLTGQPDIEIVGTVPFGSDHAIQAAELRPDVIIIDTEYMVSQVLPIAAELRARIPGCSLLMLSDLAKRGMLPPRRRAGDLSFVLRDATPAILADSIRRLAAGERVVHPRLQAASLNAERELSTRELEVLGLAAEGETVAGIARRLYLSGGTVRNYLSAVIMKTGARNRLDAIRIVRKDGWLH
;
A
#
# COMPACT_ATOMS: atom_id res chain seq x y z
N MET A 1 5.17 26.07 -12.18
CA MET A 1 4.73 25.92 -10.78
C MET A 1 3.96 24.61 -10.70
N ILE A 2 4.36 23.70 -9.80
CA ILE A 2 3.76 22.37 -9.68
C ILE A 2 2.55 22.48 -8.77
N ARG A 3 1.38 22.10 -9.26
CA ARG A 3 0.11 22.16 -8.54
C ARG A 3 -0.13 20.86 -7.78
N VAL A 4 -0.15 20.94 -6.45
CA VAL A 4 -0.28 19.79 -5.57
C VAL A 4 -1.63 19.80 -4.85
N LEU A 5 -2.38 18.74 -4.98
CA LEU A 5 -3.58 18.48 -4.20
C LEU A 5 -3.27 17.49 -3.07
N VAL A 6 -3.79 17.72 -1.88
CA VAL A 6 -3.72 16.76 -0.77
C VAL A 6 -5.07 16.09 -0.59
N MET A 7 -5.12 14.77 -0.69
CA MET A 7 -6.29 13.97 -0.35
C MET A 7 -6.05 13.26 1.00
N ARG A 8 -7.02 13.39 1.92
CA ARG A 8 -6.90 12.85 3.28
C ARG A 8 -8.24 12.43 3.87
N ASP A 9 -8.20 11.57 4.87
CA ASP A 9 -9.39 11.25 5.66
C ASP A 9 -9.84 12.43 6.51
N GLY A 10 -11.15 12.69 6.57
CA GLY A 10 -11.72 13.84 7.26
C GLY A 10 -11.44 13.91 8.76
N GLY A 11 -11.17 12.78 9.43
CA GLY A 11 -10.82 12.67 10.84
C GLY A 11 -9.34 12.42 11.12
N TYR A 12 -8.51 12.33 10.09
CA TYR A 12 -7.11 12.00 10.24
C TYR A 12 -6.25 13.24 10.50
N PHE A 13 -5.59 13.28 11.64
CA PHE A 13 -4.60 14.30 12.01
C PHE A 13 -3.21 13.88 11.55
N GLY A 14 -3.05 13.72 10.21
CA GLY A 14 -1.75 13.41 9.60
C GLY A 14 -0.77 14.56 9.67
N ILE A 15 0.45 14.31 9.21
CA ILE A 15 1.49 15.34 9.11
C ILE A 15 0.97 16.49 8.22
N PRO A 16 1.14 17.75 8.64
CA PRO A 16 0.70 18.87 7.84
C PRO A 16 1.60 19.03 6.59
N VAL A 17 1.24 18.32 5.52
CA VAL A 17 1.95 18.37 4.22
C VAL A 17 2.18 19.80 3.78
N ARG A 18 1.22 20.71 4.05
CA ARG A 18 1.36 22.13 3.77
C ARG A 18 2.56 22.75 4.50
N ALA A 19 2.77 22.41 5.77
CA ALA A 19 3.90 22.93 6.54
C ALA A 19 5.23 22.36 6.00
N MET A 20 5.26 21.10 5.56
CA MET A 20 6.46 20.50 4.97
C MET A 20 6.87 21.15 3.63
N LEU A 21 5.92 21.70 2.89
CA LEU A 21 6.15 22.31 1.59
C LEU A 21 6.28 23.84 1.66
N THR A 22 6.19 24.42 2.86
CA THR A 22 6.42 25.86 3.07
C THR A 22 7.84 26.23 2.62
N GLY A 23 7.95 27.33 1.86
CA GLY A 23 9.24 27.81 1.35
C GLY A 23 9.73 27.13 0.05
N GLN A 24 8.92 26.26 -0.58
CA GLN A 24 9.19 25.71 -1.90
C GLN A 24 8.53 26.60 -2.97
N PRO A 25 9.27 27.49 -3.66
CA PRO A 25 8.67 28.52 -4.51
C PRO A 25 8.05 27.96 -5.80
N ASP A 26 8.41 26.75 -6.17
CA ASP A 26 7.97 26.04 -7.37
C ASP A 26 6.79 25.07 -7.13
N ILE A 27 6.35 24.91 -5.87
CA ILE A 27 5.27 24.02 -5.47
C ILE A 27 4.12 24.80 -4.84
N GLU A 28 2.92 24.64 -5.38
CA GLU A 28 1.69 25.25 -4.87
C GLU A 28 0.70 24.18 -4.40
N ILE A 29 0.26 24.26 -3.14
CA ILE A 29 -0.85 23.42 -2.67
C ILE A 29 -2.17 24.09 -3.06
N VAL A 30 -2.82 23.55 -4.08
CA VAL A 30 -4.05 24.08 -4.67
C VAL A 30 -5.30 23.74 -3.86
N GLY A 31 -5.24 22.76 -2.96
CA GLY A 31 -6.36 22.41 -2.10
C GLY A 31 -6.12 21.17 -1.24
N THR A 32 -7.13 20.88 -0.43
CA THR A 32 -7.25 19.62 0.32
C THR A 32 -8.66 19.07 0.12
N VAL A 33 -8.76 17.81 -0.28
CA VAL A 33 -10.03 17.14 -0.55
C VAL A 33 -10.13 15.89 0.32
N PRO A 34 -11.25 15.71 1.07
CA PRO A 34 -11.48 14.50 1.82
C PRO A 34 -11.87 13.34 0.89
N PHE A 35 -11.63 12.10 1.32
CA PHE A 35 -12.20 10.95 0.65
C PHE A 35 -13.73 10.94 0.81
N GLY A 36 -14.46 10.68 -0.27
CA GLY A 36 -15.92 10.68 -0.30
C GLY A 36 -16.44 10.39 -1.70
N SER A 37 -17.76 10.51 -1.90
CA SER A 37 -18.39 10.24 -3.22
C SER A 37 -17.92 11.18 -4.32
N ASP A 38 -17.54 12.40 -3.98
CA ASP A 38 -17.27 13.47 -4.95
C ASP A 38 -15.78 13.83 -5.05
N HIS A 39 -14.90 13.08 -4.37
CA HIS A 39 -13.47 13.41 -4.30
C HIS A 39 -12.80 13.56 -5.67
N ALA A 40 -13.17 12.71 -6.63
CA ALA A 40 -12.57 12.78 -7.97
C ALA A 40 -13.08 13.97 -8.79
N ILE A 41 -14.32 14.43 -8.55
CA ILE A 41 -14.87 15.63 -9.17
C ILE A 41 -14.14 16.87 -8.63
N GLN A 42 -14.09 17.00 -7.31
CA GLN A 42 -13.41 18.10 -6.63
C GLN A 42 -11.91 18.17 -6.99
N ALA A 43 -11.25 17.01 -7.07
CA ALA A 43 -9.87 16.94 -7.51
C ALA A 43 -9.68 17.43 -8.95
N ALA A 44 -10.59 17.07 -9.87
CA ALA A 44 -10.50 17.47 -11.26
C ALA A 44 -10.68 18.99 -11.47
N GLU A 45 -11.55 19.63 -10.69
CA GLU A 45 -11.76 21.10 -10.73
C GLU A 45 -10.48 21.86 -10.37
N LEU A 46 -9.67 21.31 -9.47
CA LEU A 46 -8.42 21.92 -9.01
C LEU A 46 -7.26 21.70 -9.97
N ARG A 47 -7.38 20.86 -10.99
CA ARG A 47 -6.37 20.56 -12.02
C ARG A 47 -4.96 20.37 -11.42
N PRO A 48 -4.74 19.41 -10.52
CA PRO A 48 -3.43 19.16 -9.94
C PRO A 48 -2.50 18.42 -10.90
N ASP A 49 -1.21 18.72 -10.81
CA ASP A 49 -0.14 17.93 -11.46
C ASP A 49 0.18 16.68 -10.63
N VAL A 50 0.12 16.82 -9.29
CA VAL A 50 0.39 15.75 -8.34
C VAL A 50 -0.70 15.71 -7.25
N ILE A 51 -1.21 14.52 -6.97
CA ILE A 51 -2.09 14.28 -5.81
C ILE A 51 -1.32 13.49 -4.75
N ILE A 52 -1.21 14.07 -3.56
CA ILE A 52 -0.69 13.39 -2.38
C ILE A 52 -1.85 12.70 -1.67
N ILE A 53 -1.74 11.39 -1.49
CA ILE A 53 -2.71 10.56 -0.76
C ILE A 53 -2.15 10.34 0.65
N ASP A 54 -2.68 11.10 1.62
CA ASP A 54 -2.34 11.00 3.04
C ASP A 54 -3.47 10.34 3.80
N THR A 55 -3.39 9.04 3.97
CA THR A 55 -4.44 8.22 4.56
C THR A 55 -3.86 7.09 5.40
N GLU A 56 -4.68 6.54 6.29
CA GLU A 56 -4.40 5.28 7.00
C GLU A 56 -4.89 4.04 6.22
N TYR A 57 -5.53 4.22 5.08
CA TYR A 57 -6.02 3.12 4.26
C TYR A 57 -4.87 2.27 3.72
N MET A 58 -5.12 0.97 3.60
CA MET A 58 -4.19 0.06 2.94
C MET A 58 -4.13 0.36 1.43
N VAL A 59 -3.01 0.02 0.79
CA VAL A 59 -2.83 0.20 -0.66
C VAL A 59 -3.97 -0.44 -1.46
N SER A 60 -4.47 -1.60 -1.03
CA SER A 60 -5.60 -2.29 -1.69
C SER A 60 -6.89 -1.46 -1.71
N GLN A 61 -7.10 -0.60 -0.72
CA GLN A 61 -8.24 0.32 -0.63
C GLN A 61 -8.01 1.59 -1.45
N VAL A 62 -6.75 2.01 -1.60
CA VAL A 62 -6.35 3.19 -2.37
C VAL A 62 -6.34 2.91 -3.88
N LEU A 63 -6.05 1.68 -4.31
CA LEU A 63 -5.97 1.35 -5.74
C LEU A 63 -7.23 1.67 -6.55
N PRO A 64 -8.47 1.38 -6.10
CA PRO A 64 -9.68 1.78 -6.81
C PRO A 64 -9.80 3.31 -6.93
N ILE A 65 -9.50 4.04 -5.86
CA ILE A 65 -9.50 5.52 -5.83
C ILE A 65 -8.47 6.06 -6.83
N ALA A 66 -7.27 5.49 -6.84
CA ALA A 66 -6.22 5.87 -7.78
C ALA A 66 -6.63 5.62 -9.24
N ALA A 67 -7.34 4.53 -9.52
CA ALA A 67 -7.86 4.24 -10.86
C ALA A 67 -8.92 5.26 -11.29
N GLU A 68 -9.83 5.64 -10.39
CA GLU A 68 -10.85 6.65 -10.65
C GLU A 68 -10.23 8.03 -10.91
N LEU A 69 -9.27 8.45 -10.08
CA LEU A 69 -8.55 9.72 -10.26
C LEU A 69 -7.84 9.78 -11.62
N ARG A 70 -7.15 8.71 -12.03
CA ARG A 70 -6.47 8.67 -13.34
C ARG A 70 -7.44 8.75 -14.51
N ALA A 71 -8.58 8.08 -14.40
CA ALA A 71 -9.59 8.12 -15.45
C ALA A 71 -10.15 9.55 -15.64
N ARG A 72 -10.26 10.31 -14.56
CA ARG A 72 -10.83 11.65 -14.56
C ARG A 72 -9.81 12.76 -14.79
N ILE A 73 -8.57 12.58 -14.34
CA ILE A 73 -7.48 13.56 -14.44
C ILE A 73 -6.28 12.90 -15.14
N PRO A 74 -6.34 12.71 -16.48
CA PRO A 74 -5.22 12.14 -17.22
C PRO A 74 -3.97 13.02 -17.08
N GLY A 75 -2.82 12.39 -16.83
CA GLY A 75 -1.54 13.07 -16.65
C GLY A 75 -1.23 13.51 -15.21
N CYS A 76 -2.19 13.41 -14.28
CA CYS A 76 -1.90 13.66 -12.86
C CYS A 76 -1.15 12.48 -12.23
N SER A 77 -0.07 12.78 -11.54
CA SER A 77 0.73 11.80 -10.80
C SER A 77 0.20 11.59 -9.39
N LEU A 78 0.25 10.33 -8.90
CA LEU A 78 -0.26 9.97 -7.58
C LEU A 78 0.87 9.56 -6.65
N LEU A 79 0.93 10.18 -5.46
CA LEU A 79 1.91 9.93 -4.40
C LEU A 79 1.22 9.50 -3.12
N MET A 80 1.45 8.28 -2.67
CA MET A 80 0.95 7.79 -1.39
C MET A 80 1.99 8.00 -0.29
N LEU A 81 1.58 8.59 0.82
CA LEU A 81 2.38 8.62 2.05
C LEU A 81 2.20 7.29 2.78
N SER A 82 3.30 6.59 2.99
CA SER A 82 3.31 5.22 3.51
C SER A 82 4.04 5.13 4.85
N ASP A 83 3.64 4.14 5.65
CA ASP A 83 4.25 3.84 6.94
C ASP A 83 4.95 2.47 6.87
N LEU A 84 6.22 2.40 7.28
CA LEU A 84 6.98 1.15 7.32
C LEU A 84 6.41 0.14 8.31
N ALA A 85 5.80 0.60 9.39
CA ALA A 85 5.20 -0.27 10.41
C ALA A 85 3.88 -0.92 9.94
N LYS A 86 3.24 -0.34 8.92
CA LYS A 86 1.94 -0.80 8.41
C LYS A 86 2.13 -1.57 7.10
N ARG A 87 2.18 -2.89 7.14
CA ARG A 87 2.39 -3.75 5.95
C ARG A 87 1.43 -3.46 4.81
N GLY A 88 0.14 -3.24 5.10
CA GLY A 88 -0.88 -2.92 4.10
C GLY A 88 -0.65 -1.60 3.35
N MET A 89 0.30 -0.77 3.80
CA MET A 89 0.70 0.49 3.17
C MET A 89 2.00 0.37 2.35
N LEU A 90 2.63 -0.80 2.31
CA LEU A 90 3.85 -1.00 1.52
C LEU A 90 3.53 -1.14 0.02
N PRO A 91 4.41 -0.62 -0.87
CA PRO A 91 4.17 -0.69 -2.31
C PRO A 91 4.17 -2.15 -2.80
N PRO A 92 3.10 -2.62 -3.46
CA PRO A 92 3.07 -3.95 -4.04
C PRO A 92 3.94 -4.01 -5.31
N ARG A 93 4.70 -5.11 -5.50
CA ARG A 93 5.61 -5.26 -6.65
C ARG A 93 4.91 -5.30 -8.01
N ARG A 94 3.73 -5.94 -8.09
CA ARG A 94 3.10 -6.28 -9.37
C ARG A 94 1.82 -5.50 -9.68
N ARG A 95 1.26 -4.73 -8.74
CA ARG A 95 -0.06 -4.09 -8.89
C ARG A 95 -0.10 -2.61 -8.50
N ALA A 96 1.04 -1.99 -8.22
CA ALA A 96 1.04 -0.57 -7.84
C ALA A 96 0.68 0.37 -9.00
N GLY A 97 0.66 -0.12 -10.24
CA GLY A 97 0.49 0.73 -11.40
C GLY A 97 1.50 1.89 -11.33
N ASP A 98 1.05 3.09 -11.66
CA ASP A 98 1.88 4.31 -11.61
C ASP A 98 1.81 5.03 -10.25
N LEU A 99 1.30 4.37 -9.20
CA LEU A 99 1.28 4.93 -7.85
C LEU A 99 2.70 4.97 -7.28
N SER A 100 3.10 6.14 -6.81
CA SER A 100 4.40 6.39 -6.17
C SER A 100 4.25 6.39 -4.65
N PHE A 101 5.36 6.16 -3.95
CA PHE A 101 5.35 5.96 -2.51
C PHE A 101 6.51 6.68 -1.84
N VAL A 102 6.21 7.49 -0.83
CA VAL A 102 7.18 8.15 0.03
C VAL A 102 6.83 7.86 1.48
N LEU A 103 7.84 7.83 2.34
CA LEU A 103 7.63 7.66 3.77
C LEU A 103 6.87 8.87 4.33
N ARG A 104 5.93 8.60 5.23
CA ARG A 104 5.19 9.64 5.93
C ARG A 104 6.09 10.51 6.81
N ASP A 105 7.16 9.93 7.36
CA ASP A 105 8.20 10.62 8.16
C ASP A 105 9.36 11.16 7.31
N ALA A 106 9.20 11.22 5.98
CA ALA A 106 10.18 11.83 5.09
C ALA A 106 10.40 13.29 5.43
N THR A 107 11.63 13.78 5.22
CA THR A 107 11.93 15.19 5.40
C THR A 107 11.24 16.05 4.34
N PRO A 108 11.00 17.36 4.62
CA PRO A 108 10.49 18.32 3.63
C PRO A 108 11.23 18.27 2.30
N ALA A 109 12.55 18.15 2.34
CA ALA A 109 13.39 18.09 1.14
C ALA A 109 13.12 16.84 0.29
N ILE A 110 12.97 15.67 0.92
CA ILE A 110 12.63 14.40 0.24
C ILE A 110 11.24 14.48 -0.38
N LEU A 111 10.27 15.03 0.34
CA LEU A 111 8.91 15.17 -0.18
C LEU A 111 8.88 16.14 -1.39
N ALA A 112 9.53 17.28 -1.29
CA ALA A 112 9.60 18.25 -2.39
C ALA A 112 10.32 17.69 -3.63
N ASP A 113 11.46 17.00 -3.46
CA ASP A 113 12.16 16.32 -4.55
C ASP A 113 11.26 15.26 -5.22
N SER A 114 10.57 14.46 -4.41
CA SER A 114 9.64 13.45 -4.93
C SER A 114 8.52 14.04 -5.77
N ILE A 115 7.97 15.18 -5.35
CA ILE A 115 6.93 15.90 -6.10
C ILE A 115 7.49 16.42 -7.44
N ARG A 116 8.70 16.98 -7.48
CA ARG A 116 9.34 17.45 -8.70
C ARG A 116 9.56 16.32 -9.70
N ARG A 117 10.08 15.21 -9.24
CA ARG A 117 10.31 14.02 -10.07
C ARG A 117 9.00 13.44 -10.61
N LEU A 118 7.96 13.40 -9.79
CA LEU A 118 6.61 12.99 -10.21
C LEU A 118 6.03 13.92 -11.28
N ALA A 119 6.16 15.23 -11.11
CA ALA A 119 5.72 16.22 -12.10
C ALA A 119 6.51 16.11 -13.42
N ALA A 120 7.74 15.60 -13.37
CA ALA A 120 8.54 15.26 -14.56
C ALA A 120 8.18 13.89 -15.18
N GLY A 121 7.18 13.18 -14.65
CA GLY A 121 6.74 11.87 -15.16
C GLY A 121 7.54 10.67 -14.62
N GLU A 122 8.41 10.88 -13.64
CA GLU A 122 9.16 9.80 -13.02
C GLU A 122 8.29 9.08 -11.96
N ARG A 123 8.46 7.77 -11.86
CA ARG A 123 7.92 7.00 -10.73
C ARG A 123 8.87 7.07 -9.54
N VAL A 124 8.32 7.38 -8.36
CA VAL A 124 9.10 7.48 -7.13
C VAL A 124 8.66 6.40 -6.14
N VAL A 125 9.63 5.64 -5.63
CA VAL A 125 9.44 4.74 -4.48
C VAL A 125 10.61 4.94 -3.54
N HIS A 126 10.34 5.35 -2.30
CA HIS A 126 11.38 5.57 -1.30
C HIS A 126 12.17 4.28 -1.06
N PRO A 127 13.53 4.27 -1.03
CA PRO A 127 14.35 3.06 -0.94
C PRO A 127 14.01 2.17 0.24
N ARG A 128 13.74 2.74 1.42
CA ARG A 128 13.33 1.98 2.62
C ARG A 128 11.99 1.27 2.44
N LEU A 129 11.02 1.88 1.73
CA LEU A 129 9.74 1.25 1.40
C LEU A 129 9.94 0.12 0.39
N GLN A 130 10.83 0.30 -0.57
CA GLN A 130 11.16 -0.74 -1.54
C GLN A 130 11.80 -1.94 -0.85
N ALA A 131 12.78 -1.72 0.03
CA ALA A 131 13.41 -2.77 0.82
C ALA A 131 12.42 -3.49 1.74
N ALA A 132 11.56 -2.74 2.44
CA ALA A 132 10.52 -3.29 3.30
C ALA A 132 9.50 -4.12 2.50
N SER A 133 9.12 -3.67 1.31
CA SER A 133 8.23 -4.40 0.41
C SER A 133 8.84 -5.74 -0.04
N LEU A 134 10.15 -5.75 -0.34
CA LEU A 134 10.88 -6.98 -0.67
C LEU A 134 10.89 -7.98 0.50
N ASN A 135 11.03 -7.48 1.72
CA ASN A 135 11.00 -8.31 2.93
C ASN A 135 9.58 -8.78 3.26
N ALA A 136 8.58 -7.90 3.13
CA ALA A 136 7.18 -8.23 3.38
C ALA A 136 6.63 -9.31 2.43
N GLU A 137 7.16 -9.40 1.21
CA GLU A 137 6.80 -10.48 0.28
C GLU A 137 7.32 -11.87 0.71
N ARG A 138 8.35 -11.91 1.55
CA ARG A 138 8.84 -13.16 2.17
C ARG A 138 8.01 -13.54 3.41
N GLU A 139 7.23 -12.61 3.93
CA GLU A 139 6.38 -12.82 5.09
C GLU A 139 4.99 -13.33 4.68
N LEU A 140 4.37 -14.07 5.58
CA LEU A 140 3.05 -14.63 5.34
C LEU A 140 1.97 -13.55 5.45
N SER A 141 1.04 -13.51 4.49
CA SER A 141 -0.15 -12.68 4.58
C SER A 141 -1.10 -13.19 5.67
N THR A 142 -2.00 -12.34 6.16
CA THR A 142 -3.05 -12.74 7.11
C THR A 142 -3.80 -13.99 6.64
N ARG A 143 -4.14 -14.05 5.34
CA ARG A 143 -4.87 -15.18 4.77
C ARG A 143 -4.03 -16.45 4.68
N GLU A 144 -2.73 -16.34 4.40
CA GLU A 144 -1.80 -17.46 4.45
C GLU A 144 -1.63 -17.98 5.88
N LEU A 145 -1.59 -17.09 6.88
CA LEU A 145 -1.54 -17.44 8.30
C LEU A 145 -2.83 -18.12 8.77
N GLU A 146 -4.00 -17.61 8.38
CA GLU A 146 -5.29 -18.27 8.69
C GLU A 146 -5.35 -19.69 8.14
N VAL A 147 -4.99 -19.86 6.86
CA VAL A 147 -4.96 -21.17 6.21
C VAL A 147 -3.95 -22.09 6.89
N LEU A 148 -2.75 -21.58 7.21
CA LEU A 148 -1.71 -22.38 7.88
C LEU A 148 -2.10 -22.70 9.33
N GLY A 149 -2.75 -21.79 10.05
CA GLY A 149 -3.26 -22.01 11.41
C GLY A 149 -4.25 -23.19 11.46
N LEU A 150 -5.25 -23.17 10.60
CA LEU A 150 -6.19 -24.28 10.49
C LEU A 150 -5.51 -25.59 10.08
N ALA A 151 -4.51 -25.47 9.21
CA ALA A 151 -3.68 -26.61 8.83
C ALA A 151 -2.86 -27.16 10.01
N ALA A 152 -2.43 -26.30 10.94
CA ALA A 152 -1.69 -26.67 12.16
C ALA A 152 -2.61 -27.29 13.23
N GLU A 153 -3.93 -26.99 13.20
CA GLU A 153 -4.98 -27.66 13.99
C GLU A 153 -5.34 -29.04 13.45
N GLY A 154 -4.75 -29.48 12.33
CA GLY A 154 -5.02 -30.77 11.71
C GLY A 154 -6.15 -30.77 10.68
N GLU A 155 -6.70 -29.60 10.35
CA GLU A 155 -7.77 -29.50 9.35
C GLU A 155 -7.32 -29.95 7.96
N THR A 156 -8.24 -30.63 7.27
CA THR A 156 -8.05 -31.02 5.87
C THR A 156 -8.24 -29.86 4.94
N VAL A 157 -7.71 -29.92 3.70
CA VAL A 157 -7.94 -28.92 2.66
C VAL A 157 -9.43 -28.63 2.45
N ALA A 158 -10.27 -29.67 2.48
CA ALA A 158 -11.71 -29.51 2.34
C ALA A 158 -12.36 -28.86 3.58
N GLY A 159 -11.87 -29.15 4.79
CA GLY A 159 -12.30 -28.51 6.04
C GLY A 159 -11.96 -27.01 6.05
N ILE A 160 -10.71 -26.67 5.73
CA ILE A 160 -10.24 -25.31 5.60
C ILE A 160 -11.05 -24.53 4.55
N ALA A 161 -11.28 -25.15 3.39
CA ALA A 161 -12.06 -24.54 2.30
C ALA A 161 -13.47 -24.15 2.75
N ARG A 162 -14.18 -25.06 3.45
CA ARG A 162 -15.50 -24.78 4.02
C ARG A 162 -15.46 -23.68 5.08
N ARG A 163 -14.52 -23.77 6.03
CA ARG A 163 -14.42 -22.84 7.16
C ARG A 163 -14.07 -21.41 6.74
N LEU A 164 -13.31 -21.27 5.66
CA LEU A 164 -12.86 -19.98 5.14
C LEU A 164 -13.64 -19.48 3.90
N TYR A 165 -14.66 -20.21 3.47
CA TYR A 165 -15.45 -19.92 2.26
C TYR A 165 -14.58 -19.82 1.00
N LEU A 166 -13.65 -20.78 0.82
CA LEU A 166 -12.71 -20.86 -0.29
C LEU A 166 -12.92 -22.14 -1.12
N SER A 167 -12.36 -22.17 -2.33
CA SER A 167 -12.21 -23.42 -3.06
C SER A 167 -11.03 -24.24 -2.52
N GLY A 168 -11.08 -25.57 -2.66
CA GLY A 168 -9.95 -26.45 -2.30
C GLY A 168 -8.68 -26.13 -3.10
N GLY A 169 -8.81 -25.63 -4.34
CA GLY A 169 -7.70 -25.14 -5.16
C GLY A 169 -7.04 -23.90 -4.54
N THR A 170 -7.85 -22.94 -4.09
CA THR A 170 -7.38 -21.72 -3.43
C THR A 170 -6.61 -22.04 -2.15
N VAL A 171 -7.11 -22.99 -1.32
CA VAL A 171 -6.41 -23.43 -0.10
C VAL A 171 -5.04 -24.04 -0.43
N ARG A 172 -4.96 -24.90 -1.47
CA ARG A 172 -3.68 -25.48 -1.89
C ARG A 172 -2.71 -24.40 -2.37
N ASN A 173 -3.20 -23.38 -3.09
CA ASN A 173 -2.37 -22.26 -3.54
C ASN A 173 -1.79 -21.47 -2.35
N TYR A 174 -2.59 -21.19 -1.31
CA TYR A 174 -2.09 -20.56 -0.09
C TYR A 174 -1.04 -21.42 0.61
N LEU A 175 -1.27 -22.72 0.79
CA LEU A 175 -0.30 -23.62 1.41
C LEU A 175 1.01 -23.69 0.60
N SER A 176 0.93 -23.75 -0.72
CA SER A 176 2.12 -23.73 -1.59
C SER A 176 2.88 -22.40 -1.49
N ALA A 177 2.17 -21.27 -1.43
CA ALA A 177 2.78 -19.97 -1.23
C ALA A 177 3.49 -19.87 0.12
N VAL A 178 2.89 -20.40 1.19
CA VAL A 178 3.51 -20.49 2.53
C VAL A 178 4.80 -21.29 2.50
N ILE A 179 4.78 -22.48 1.89
CA ILE A 179 5.96 -23.35 1.77
C ILE A 179 7.09 -22.61 1.03
N MET A 180 6.77 -21.93 -0.07
CA MET A 180 7.74 -21.17 -0.85
C MET A 180 8.29 -19.96 -0.06
N LYS A 181 7.44 -19.20 0.64
CA LYS A 181 7.84 -18.02 1.40
C LYS A 181 8.70 -18.35 2.63
N THR A 182 8.40 -19.47 3.30
CA THR A 182 9.15 -19.93 4.48
C THR A 182 10.41 -20.71 4.11
N GLY A 183 10.59 -21.09 2.86
CA GLY A 183 11.66 -22.02 2.45
C GLY A 183 11.49 -23.43 3.01
N ALA A 184 10.29 -23.79 3.45
CA ALA A 184 9.98 -25.09 4.03
C ALA A 184 9.98 -26.20 2.96
N ARG A 185 10.31 -27.42 3.38
CA ARG A 185 10.30 -28.60 2.51
C ARG A 185 8.89 -29.14 2.23
N ASN A 186 7.97 -28.89 3.17
CA ASN A 186 6.58 -29.33 3.11
C ASN A 186 5.72 -28.54 4.10
N ARG A 187 4.39 -28.82 4.13
CA ARG A 187 3.42 -28.16 5.02
C ARG A 187 3.77 -28.29 6.51
N LEU A 188 4.22 -29.46 6.97
CA LEU A 188 4.56 -29.66 8.38
C LEU A 188 5.80 -28.87 8.78
N ASP A 189 6.78 -28.80 7.89
CA ASP A 189 7.99 -28.01 8.11
C ASP A 189 7.66 -26.52 8.13
N ALA A 190 6.74 -26.05 7.27
CA ALA A 190 6.24 -24.68 7.28
C ALA A 190 5.55 -24.32 8.60
N ILE A 191 4.69 -25.19 9.13
CA ILE A 191 4.04 -25.01 10.44
C ILE A 191 5.09 -24.89 11.55
N ARG A 192 6.11 -25.75 11.53
CA ARG A 192 7.19 -25.75 12.53
C ARG A 192 7.99 -24.42 12.50
N ILE A 193 8.35 -23.95 11.31
CA ILE A 193 9.09 -22.70 11.13
C ILE A 193 8.25 -21.54 11.65
N VAL A 194 7.00 -21.43 11.22
CA VAL A 194 6.11 -20.31 11.55
C VAL A 194 5.76 -20.26 13.04
N ARG A 195 5.64 -21.42 13.71
CA ARG A 195 5.51 -21.49 15.18
C ARG A 195 6.78 -21.03 15.90
N LYS A 196 7.96 -21.47 15.42
CA LYS A 196 9.25 -21.06 16.00
C LYS A 196 9.44 -19.53 15.91
N ASP A 197 8.95 -18.91 14.82
CA ASP A 197 9.05 -17.47 14.59
C ASP A 197 7.94 -16.68 15.32
N GLY A 198 7.10 -17.36 16.13
CA GLY A 198 6.05 -16.72 16.95
C GLY A 198 4.83 -16.21 16.18
N TRP A 199 4.62 -16.66 14.95
CA TRP A 199 3.50 -16.23 14.09
C TRP A 199 2.24 -17.10 14.24
N LEU A 200 2.39 -18.30 14.80
CA LEU A 200 1.30 -19.21 15.18
C LEU A 200 1.49 -19.66 16.64
N HIS A 201 0.41 -19.64 17.38
CA HIS A 201 0.34 -20.19 18.75
C HIS A 201 -0.04 -21.65 18.76
#